data_8e8072b35fbddac5284329092df2ea3f
#
_entry.id   8e8072b35fbddac5284329092df2ea3f
#
_cell.length_a   1.000
_cell.length_b   1.000
_cell.length_c   1.000
_cell.angle_alpha   90.00
_cell.angle_beta   90.00
_cell.angle_gamma   90.00
#
_symmetry.space_group_name_H-M   'P 1'
#
loop_
_entity.id
_entity.type
_entity.pdbx_description
1 polymer ?
#
loop_
_entity_poly.entity_id
_entity_poly.type
_entity_poly.pdbx_seq_one_letter_code
_entity_poly.pdbx_strand_id
1 'polypeptide(L)'
;MRRREFIVLVSGAAAAWPVLARGQQDVRVRRVGFLLGRAQSDLEGQSSIRALVQRLQELGWTSGGNVQFDFRFGEADATRISTLATELIELRPDVIPAAGVPAAAALRTTPARVCELRVAGTKTLFCFARN
;
A
#
# COMPACT_ATOMS: atom_id res chain seq x y z
N MET A 1 -24.72 47.97 -23.78
CA MET A 1 -24.07 46.63 -23.74
C MET A 1 -24.75 45.68 -24.70
N ARG A 2 -24.02 45.23 -25.66
CA ARG A 2 -24.58 44.36 -26.71
C ARG A 2 -24.59 42.91 -26.19
N ARG A 3 -25.69 42.22 -26.31
CA ARG A 3 -25.91 40.86 -25.82
C ARG A 3 -24.85 39.86 -26.32
N ARG A 4 -24.15 40.17 -27.40
CA ARG A 4 -23.10 39.34 -27.98
C ARG A 4 -21.79 39.33 -27.16
N GLU A 5 -21.46 40.38 -26.45
CA GLU A 5 -20.24 40.51 -25.65
C GLU A 5 -20.37 39.73 -24.32
N PHE A 6 -21.59 39.64 -23.80
CA PHE A 6 -21.85 38.86 -22.57
C PHE A 6 -21.68 37.33 -22.78
N ILE A 7 -22.05 36.85 -23.94
CA ILE A 7 -21.91 35.38 -24.26
C ILE A 7 -20.44 34.96 -24.40
N VAL A 8 -19.58 35.83 -24.94
CA VAL A 8 -18.14 35.54 -25.09
C VAL A 8 -17.42 35.49 -23.75
N LEU A 9 -17.81 36.35 -22.79
CA LEU A 9 -17.23 36.34 -21.43
C LEU A 9 -17.62 35.11 -20.62
N VAL A 10 -18.82 34.58 -20.78
CA VAL A 10 -19.28 33.37 -20.08
C VAL A 10 -18.67 32.12 -20.67
N SER A 11 -18.43 32.10 -22.00
CA SER A 11 -17.80 30.95 -22.66
C SER A 11 -16.33 30.73 -22.30
N GLY A 12 -15.60 31.79 -21.96
CA GLY A 12 -14.20 31.69 -21.53
C GLY A 12 -14.01 31.12 -20.13
N ALA A 13 -14.97 31.35 -19.23
CA ALA A 13 -14.88 30.86 -17.86
C ALA A 13 -15.17 29.36 -17.71
N ALA A 14 -15.98 28.78 -18.62
CA ALA A 14 -16.34 27.37 -18.57
C ALA A 14 -15.23 26.42 -19.03
N ALA A 15 -14.29 26.90 -19.86
CA ALA A 15 -13.19 26.08 -20.37
C ALA A 15 -12.04 25.89 -19.36
N ALA A 16 -11.92 26.76 -18.35
CA ALA A 16 -10.86 26.69 -17.33
C ALA A 16 -11.23 25.79 -16.15
N TRP A 17 -12.50 25.45 -15.97
CA TRP A 17 -12.99 24.70 -14.81
C TRP A 17 -12.46 23.24 -14.71
N PRO A 18 -12.37 22.47 -15.79
CA PRO A 18 -11.90 21.08 -15.67
C PRO A 18 -10.41 20.94 -15.37
N VAL A 19 -9.61 21.99 -15.58
CA VAL A 19 -8.16 21.92 -15.30
C VAL A 19 -7.86 22.12 -13.81
N LEU A 20 -8.65 22.92 -13.11
CA LEU A 20 -8.51 23.14 -11.66
C LEU A 20 -8.98 21.94 -10.84
N ALA A 21 -9.95 21.16 -11.34
CA ALA A 21 -10.44 19.98 -10.65
C ALA A 21 -9.43 18.81 -10.65
N ARG A 22 -8.48 18.78 -11.59
CA ARG A 22 -7.40 17.77 -11.61
C ARG A 22 -6.25 18.05 -10.63
N GLY A 23 -6.11 19.29 -10.14
CA GLY A 23 -5.10 19.67 -9.17
C GLY A 23 -5.41 19.29 -7.73
N GLN A 24 -6.62 18.81 -7.43
CA GLN A 24 -7.07 18.44 -6.10
C GLN A 24 -7.21 16.91 -5.91
N GLN A 25 -6.56 16.11 -6.72
CA GLN A 25 -6.34 14.74 -6.31
C GLN A 25 -5.34 14.78 -5.17
N ASP A 26 -5.86 14.75 -3.93
CA ASP A 26 -5.07 14.46 -2.75
C ASP A 26 -4.20 13.26 -3.07
N VAL A 27 -2.90 13.49 -3.18
CA VAL A 27 -1.91 12.43 -3.33
C VAL A 27 -1.88 11.71 -1.99
N ARG A 28 -2.89 10.88 -1.76
CA ARG A 28 -2.98 10.06 -0.57
C ARG A 28 -1.79 9.12 -0.57
N VAL A 29 -0.88 9.33 0.38
CA VAL A 29 0.23 8.40 0.60
C VAL A 29 -0.36 7.07 1.05
N ARG A 30 -0.13 6.02 0.27
CA ARG A 30 -0.54 4.65 0.60
C ARG A 30 0.42 4.07 1.62
N ARG A 31 -0.10 3.33 2.57
CA ARG A 31 0.71 2.63 3.57
C ARG A 31 0.70 1.14 3.31
N VAL A 32 1.88 0.54 3.20
CA VAL A 32 2.07 -0.89 2.98
C VAL A 32 2.86 -1.47 4.15
N GLY A 33 2.24 -2.36 4.91
CA GLY A 33 2.86 -3.01 6.06
C GLY A 33 3.34 -4.41 5.73
N PHE A 34 4.65 -4.65 5.71
CA PHE A 34 5.23 -5.97 5.45
C PHE A 34 5.39 -6.76 6.75
N LEU A 35 4.77 -7.93 6.81
CA LEU A 35 4.95 -8.89 7.89
C LEU A 35 5.78 -10.08 7.38
N LEU A 36 7.00 -10.21 7.89
CA LEU A 36 7.94 -11.27 7.52
C LEU A 36 8.13 -12.21 8.68
N GLY A 37 7.94 -13.51 8.43
CA GLY A 37 8.19 -14.54 9.44
C GLY A 37 9.66 -14.80 9.72
N ARG A 38 10.56 -14.31 8.86
CA ARG A 38 12.01 -14.51 8.94
C ARG A 38 12.71 -13.42 9.76
N ALA A 39 14.00 -13.65 10.06
CA ALA A 39 14.85 -12.65 10.70
C ALA A 39 15.21 -11.51 9.74
N GLN A 40 15.46 -10.33 10.30
CA GLN A 40 15.91 -9.17 9.53
C GLN A 40 17.27 -9.42 8.84
N SER A 41 18.12 -10.27 9.44
CA SER A 41 19.45 -10.63 8.92
C SER A 41 19.39 -11.68 7.79
N ASP A 42 18.23 -12.25 7.47
CA ASP A 42 18.09 -13.23 6.41
C ASP A 42 18.28 -12.60 5.04
N LEU A 43 19.38 -12.97 4.37
CA LEU A 43 19.77 -12.42 3.07
C LEU A 43 18.74 -12.72 1.97
N GLU A 44 18.11 -13.90 2.01
CA GLU A 44 17.09 -14.27 1.03
C GLU A 44 15.83 -13.40 1.20
N GLY A 45 15.41 -13.18 2.44
CA GLY A 45 14.32 -12.28 2.77
C GLY A 45 14.60 -10.84 2.32
N GLN A 46 15.80 -10.34 2.58
CA GLN A 46 16.22 -8.99 2.15
C GLN A 46 16.27 -8.86 0.63
N SER A 47 16.76 -9.85 -0.10
CA SER A 47 16.81 -9.83 -1.56
C SER A 47 15.39 -9.79 -2.16
N SER A 48 14.49 -10.56 -1.60
CA SER A 48 13.08 -10.58 -2.01
C SER A 48 12.38 -9.24 -1.77
N ILE A 49 12.62 -8.60 -0.63
CA ILE A 49 12.09 -7.27 -0.30
C ILE A 49 12.63 -6.22 -1.30
N ARG A 50 13.94 -6.23 -1.57
CA ARG A 50 14.55 -5.29 -2.53
C ARG A 50 13.94 -5.45 -3.92
N ALA A 51 13.80 -6.68 -4.41
CA ALA A 51 13.20 -6.96 -5.70
C ALA A 51 11.75 -6.45 -5.76
N LEU A 52 10.97 -6.66 -4.71
CA LEU A 52 9.60 -6.18 -4.63
C LEU A 52 9.52 -4.65 -4.61
N VAL A 53 10.31 -4.00 -3.77
CA VAL A 53 10.36 -2.52 -3.69
C VAL A 53 10.81 -1.92 -5.02
N GLN A 54 11.85 -2.50 -5.64
CA GLN A 54 12.31 -2.07 -6.97
C GLN A 54 11.19 -2.19 -8.00
N ARG A 55 10.47 -3.31 -8.01
CA ARG A 55 9.35 -3.50 -8.93
C ARG A 55 8.22 -2.50 -8.69
N LEU A 56 7.93 -2.18 -7.46
CA LEU A 56 6.95 -1.14 -7.12
C LEU A 56 7.41 0.24 -7.60
N GLN A 57 8.71 0.57 -7.49
CA GLN A 57 9.26 1.82 -8.02
C GLN A 57 9.13 1.91 -9.54
N GLU A 58 9.41 0.83 -10.25
CA GLU A 58 9.20 0.74 -11.71
C GLU A 58 7.75 0.99 -12.11
N LEU A 59 6.80 0.62 -11.24
CA LEU A 59 5.36 0.84 -11.42
C LEU A 59 4.90 2.24 -10.96
N GLY A 60 5.82 3.10 -10.54
CA GLY A 60 5.52 4.47 -10.12
C GLY A 60 5.27 4.66 -8.62
N TRP A 61 5.50 3.64 -7.79
CA TRP A 61 5.39 3.73 -6.34
C TRP A 61 6.71 4.16 -5.72
N THR A 62 6.78 5.40 -5.27
CA THR A 62 8.01 5.98 -4.70
C THR A 62 7.89 6.08 -3.19
N SER A 63 8.83 5.44 -2.47
CA SER A 63 8.89 5.50 -1.01
C SER A 63 9.10 6.94 -0.53
N GLY A 64 8.25 7.37 0.42
CA GLY A 64 8.24 8.75 0.91
C GLY A 64 7.50 9.75 0.02
N GLY A 65 7.14 9.38 -1.21
CA GLY A 65 6.32 10.18 -2.12
C GLY A 65 4.84 9.80 -2.04
N ASN A 66 4.48 8.72 -2.74
CA ASN A 66 3.09 8.23 -2.82
C ASN A 66 2.84 6.92 -2.05
N VAL A 67 3.89 6.30 -1.49
CA VAL A 67 3.80 5.09 -0.67
C VAL A 67 4.74 5.17 0.53
N GLN A 68 4.31 4.61 1.65
CA GLN A 68 5.11 4.39 2.85
C GLN A 68 5.17 2.91 3.15
N PHE A 69 6.38 2.38 3.36
CA PHE A 69 6.63 0.98 3.71
C PHE A 69 6.96 0.85 5.19
N ASP A 70 6.25 -0.04 5.89
CA ASP A 70 6.51 -0.42 7.27
C ASP A 70 6.87 -1.90 7.32
N PHE A 71 8.10 -2.24 7.70
CA PHE A 71 8.58 -3.61 7.77
C PHE A 71 8.58 -4.14 9.20
N ARG A 72 8.10 -5.39 9.39
CA ARG A 72 8.13 -6.10 10.65
C ARG A 72 8.70 -7.49 10.44
N PHE A 73 9.68 -7.86 11.27
CA PHE A 73 10.41 -9.13 11.20
C PHE A 73 10.09 -9.95 12.44
N GLY A 74 9.49 -11.11 12.23
CA GLY A 74 9.01 -11.98 13.31
C GLY A 74 10.07 -12.93 13.88
N GLU A 75 11.22 -13.06 13.24
CA GLU A 75 12.35 -13.91 13.68
C GLU A 75 11.96 -15.36 13.98
N ALA A 76 11.03 -15.92 13.21
CA ALA A 76 10.47 -17.25 13.36
C ALA A 76 9.73 -17.52 14.70
N ASP A 77 9.46 -16.50 15.49
CA ASP A 77 8.69 -16.58 16.72
C ASP A 77 7.22 -16.30 16.47
N ALA A 78 6.37 -17.30 16.69
CA ALA A 78 4.92 -17.20 16.43
C ALA A 78 4.24 -16.15 17.32
N THR A 79 4.66 -16.00 18.57
CA THR A 79 4.11 -15.01 19.51
C THR A 79 4.46 -13.59 19.05
N ARG A 80 5.72 -13.38 18.69
CA ARG A 80 6.20 -12.12 18.14
C ARG A 80 5.48 -11.74 16.85
N ILE A 81 5.31 -12.70 15.94
CA ILE A 81 4.58 -12.51 14.68
C ILE A 81 3.14 -12.08 14.93
N SER A 82 2.45 -12.67 15.88
CA SER A 82 1.07 -12.30 16.25
C SER A 82 1.00 -10.88 16.80
N THR A 83 1.94 -10.49 17.65
CA THR A 83 2.03 -9.12 18.20
C THR A 83 2.29 -8.12 17.09
N LEU A 84 3.25 -8.39 16.21
CA LEU A 84 3.59 -7.51 15.08
C LEU A 84 2.45 -7.39 14.07
N ALA A 85 1.68 -8.46 13.85
CA ALA A 85 0.47 -8.42 13.02
C ALA A 85 -0.56 -7.44 13.59
N THR A 86 -0.79 -7.48 14.89
CA THR A 86 -1.69 -6.56 15.58
C THR A 86 -1.21 -5.11 15.46
N GLU A 87 0.06 -4.85 15.72
CA GLU A 87 0.66 -3.51 15.56
C GLU A 87 0.51 -2.96 14.14
N LEU A 88 0.76 -3.80 13.12
CA LEU A 88 0.59 -3.39 11.74
C LEU A 88 -0.86 -3.03 11.40
N ILE A 89 -1.82 -3.77 11.93
CA ILE A 89 -3.24 -3.51 11.71
C ILE A 89 -3.67 -2.19 12.38
N GLU A 90 -3.14 -1.89 13.56
CA GLU A 90 -3.40 -0.63 14.26
C GLU A 90 -2.89 0.59 13.48
N LEU A 91 -1.84 0.44 12.68
CA LEU A 91 -1.35 1.48 11.78
C LEU A 91 -2.29 1.74 10.59
N ARG A 92 -3.32 0.94 10.41
CA ARG A 92 -4.31 1.02 9.32
C ARG A 92 -3.68 1.11 7.92
N PRO A 93 -2.82 0.15 7.55
CA PRO A 93 -2.23 0.15 6.22
C PRO A 93 -3.29 -0.16 5.17
N ASP A 94 -3.03 0.25 3.93
CA ASP A 94 -3.89 -0.09 2.80
C ASP A 94 -3.77 -1.58 2.43
N VAL A 95 -2.58 -2.17 2.62
CA VAL A 95 -2.30 -3.57 2.36
C VAL A 95 -1.19 -4.10 3.27
N ILE A 96 -1.31 -5.36 3.70
CA ILE A 96 -0.28 -6.05 4.48
C ILE A 96 0.16 -7.30 3.71
N PRO A 97 1.26 -7.25 2.95
CA PRO A 97 1.90 -8.43 2.41
C PRO A 97 2.54 -9.25 3.54
N ALA A 98 2.25 -10.55 3.58
CA ALA A 98 2.85 -11.47 4.54
C ALA A 98 3.69 -12.51 3.80
N ALA A 99 4.93 -12.67 4.21
CA ALA A 99 5.83 -13.68 3.69
C ALA A 99 6.13 -14.75 4.74
N GLY A 100 5.87 -16.00 4.37
CA GLY A 100 6.04 -17.17 5.23
C GLY A 100 4.74 -17.66 5.87
N VAL A 101 4.69 -18.95 6.15
CA VAL A 101 3.50 -19.62 6.71
C VAL A 101 3.06 -19.05 8.05
N PRO A 102 3.96 -18.77 9.02
CA PRO A 102 3.54 -18.25 10.32
C PRO A 102 3.00 -16.83 10.24
N ALA A 103 3.55 -15.98 9.37
CA ALA A 103 3.05 -14.64 9.15
C ALA A 103 1.65 -14.65 8.51
N ALA A 104 1.45 -15.50 7.52
CA ALA A 104 0.16 -15.71 6.88
C ALA A 104 -0.90 -16.24 7.86
N ALA A 105 -0.53 -17.18 8.72
CA ALA A 105 -1.43 -17.73 9.75
C ALA A 105 -1.86 -16.67 10.76
N ALA A 106 -0.94 -15.81 11.21
CA ALA A 106 -1.23 -14.73 12.15
C ALA A 106 -2.25 -13.73 11.58
N LEU A 107 -2.17 -13.40 10.30
CA LEU A 107 -3.12 -12.50 9.65
C LEU A 107 -4.50 -13.13 9.42
N ARG A 108 -4.59 -14.45 9.27
CA ARG A 108 -5.89 -15.16 9.13
C ARG A 108 -6.73 -15.12 10.40
N THR A 109 -6.12 -15.01 11.56
CA THR A 109 -6.82 -14.93 12.85
C THR A 109 -7.35 -13.54 13.15
N THR A 110 -7.02 -12.57 12.32
CA THR A 110 -7.40 -11.16 12.51
C THR A 110 -8.66 -10.83 11.68
N PRO A 111 -9.53 -9.92 12.13
CA PRO A 111 -10.79 -9.59 11.45
C PRO A 111 -10.60 -8.74 10.18
N ALA A 112 -9.52 -8.96 9.46
CA ALA A 112 -9.22 -8.28 8.21
C ALA A 112 -9.59 -9.15 7.01
N ARG A 113 -9.99 -8.53 5.89
CA ARG A 113 -10.24 -9.27 4.65
C ARG A 113 -8.93 -9.78 4.07
N VAL A 114 -8.79 -11.09 4.02
CA VAL A 114 -7.60 -11.76 3.52
C VAL A 114 -7.81 -12.13 2.05
N CYS A 115 -6.94 -11.62 1.17
CA CYS A 115 -6.80 -12.07 -0.19
C CYS A 115 -5.55 -12.93 -0.32
N GLU A 116 -5.71 -14.17 -0.77
CA GLU A 116 -4.59 -15.08 -1.02
C GLU A 116 -4.11 -14.92 -2.46
N LEU A 117 -2.88 -14.41 -2.62
CA LEU A 117 -2.22 -14.35 -3.93
C LEU A 117 -1.06 -15.33 -3.96
N ARG A 118 -1.05 -16.23 -4.95
CA ARG A 118 0.09 -17.12 -5.21
C ARG A 118 1.02 -16.48 -6.22
N VAL A 119 2.24 -16.19 -5.82
CA VAL A 119 3.29 -15.74 -6.72
C VAL A 119 4.37 -16.82 -6.78
N ALA A 120 4.59 -17.38 -7.96
CA ALA A 120 5.69 -18.30 -8.27
C ALA A 120 5.91 -19.43 -7.24
N GLY A 121 4.84 -20.14 -6.83
CA GLY A 121 4.94 -21.27 -5.90
C GLY A 121 5.06 -20.90 -4.42
N THR A 122 5.23 -19.64 -4.09
CA THR A 122 5.27 -19.15 -2.71
C THR A 122 3.90 -18.63 -2.32
N LYS A 123 3.37 -19.09 -1.19
CA LYS A 123 2.12 -18.55 -0.64
C LYS A 123 2.40 -17.19 -0.02
N THR A 124 2.13 -16.14 -0.74
CA THR A 124 2.14 -14.77 -0.20
C THR A 124 0.71 -14.36 0.08
N LEU A 125 0.38 -14.09 1.31
CA LEU A 125 -0.93 -13.61 1.71
C LEU A 125 -0.93 -12.08 1.74
N PHE A 126 -1.91 -11.49 1.09
CA PHE A 126 -2.18 -10.06 1.20
C PHE A 126 -3.43 -9.85 2.04
N CYS A 127 -3.31 -9.06 3.09
CA CYS A 127 -4.43 -8.66 3.91
C CYS A 127 -4.79 -7.22 3.60
N PHE A 128 -6.00 -6.98 3.13
CA PHE A 128 -6.51 -5.63 2.95
C PHE A 128 -7.18 -5.17 4.25
N ALA A 129 -6.53 -4.29 4.99
CA ALA A 129 -7.13 -3.62 6.12
C ALA A 129 -7.93 -2.42 5.60
N ARG A 130 -9.14 -2.66 5.12
CA ARG A 130 -10.05 -1.58 4.76
C ARG A 130 -11.22 -1.56 5.74
N ASN A 131 -11.35 -0.48 6.47
CA ASN A 131 -12.59 -0.08 7.12
C ASN A 131 -13.59 0.43 6.08
#